data_a258a7541caf2ec859c5ecfc22f77876
#
_entry.id   a258a7541caf2ec859c5ecfc22f77876
#
_cell.length_a   1.000
_cell.length_b   1.000
_cell.length_c   1.000
_cell.angle_alpha   90.00
_cell.angle_beta   90.00
_cell.angle_gamma   90.00
#
_symmetry.space_group_name_H-M   'P 1'
#
loop_
_entity.id
_entity.type
_entity.pdbx_description
1 polymer ?
#
loop_
_entity_poly.entity_id
_entity_poly.type
_entity_poly.pdbx_seq_one_letter_code
_entity_poly.pdbx_strand_id
1 'polypeptide(L)'
;MMPKSKNNRKGKKRVGDRRPVPRSGNNEGQVDYRTAKPMDQGPDRQNPYLDRVATLPNLFTEDECNQIINTALNDWDQRESMIQRDRDGKIEQNFEEDLDYRNTTLFIPKKPDDWLFGKIVGAIQAFNNSKEGYGFDVHGLAEPPNVMRYQAPDVHPKGKPGKYDWHMDVGPGPVPSMRKISYSILLNPGEYEGGELCFHIGRNTDPYPGQTSKEAMGNVVMFPSYMVHRVTPMVKGTRYAIVGWAHGNSFR
;
A
#
# COMPACT_ATOMS: atom_id res chain seq x y z
N MET A 1 12.51 -84.90 -13.27
CA MET A 1 11.78 -84.61 -12.02
C MET A 1 11.94 -83.14 -11.67
N MET A 2 10.89 -82.33 -11.97
CA MET A 2 10.86 -80.93 -11.61
C MET A 2 9.94 -80.73 -10.38
N PRO A 3 10.31 -79.94 -9.38
CA PRO A 3 9.41 -79.65 -8.28
C PRO A 3 8.53 -78.45 -8.61
N LYS A 4 7.28 -78.54 -8.22
CA LYS A 4 6.18 -77.60 -8.42
C LYS A 4 6.38 -76.31 -7.65
N SER A 5 6.25 -75.19 -8.35
CA SER A 5 6.19 -73.85 -7.78
C SER A 5 4.89 -73.63 -7.00
N LYS A 6 5.02 -73.19 -5.74
CA LYS A 6 3.87 -72.75 -4.89
C LYS A 6 3.60 -71.28 -5.15
N ASN A 7 2.46 -71.02 -5.77
CA ASN A 7 1.89 -69.65 -5.93
C ASN A 7 1.42 -69.11 -4.57
N ASN A 8 2.16 -68.16 -4.02
CA ASN A 8 1.72 -67.39 -2.87
C ASN A 8 0.97 -66.13 -3.37
N ARG A 9 -0.34 -66.22 -3.42
CA ARG A 9 -1.20 -65.03 -3.60
C ARG A 9 -1.20 -64.25 -2.28
N LYS A 10 -0.39 -63.19 -2.20
CA LYS A 10 -0.55 -62.17 -1.15
C LYS A 10 -1.81 -61.37 -1.41
N GLY A 11 -2.75 -61.45 -0.48
CA GLY A 11 -3.99 -60.71 -0.51
C GLY A 11 -3.76 -59.20 -0.53
N LYS A 12 -4.39 -58.52 -1.48
CA LYS A 12 -4.50 -57.05 -1.50
C LYS A 12 -5.24 -56.61 -0.24
N LYS A 13 -4.55 -55.92 0.66
CA LYS A 13 -5.23 -55.16 1.73
C LYS A 13 -6.16 -54.15 1.08
N ARG A 14 -7.43 -54.23 1.36
CA ARG A 14 -8.42 -53.20 1.04
C ARG A 14 -8.02 -51.90 1.75
N VAL A 15 -7.69 -50.90 0.98
CA VAL A 15 -7.54 -49.54 1.47
C VAL A 15 -8.94 -49.02 1.75
N GLY A 16 -9.18 -48.66 3.02
CA GLY A 16 -10.17 -47.67 3.31
C GLY A 16 -11.44 -48.05 4.01
N ASP A 17 -11.37 -48.47 5.23
CA ASP A 17 -12.32 -47.99 6.20
C ASP A 17 -11.84 -46.65 6.77
N ARG A 18 -12.06 -45.59 6.01
CA ARG A 18 -12.06 -44.24 6.58
C ARG A 18 -13.33 -44.16 7.43
N ARG A 19 -13.17 -44.32 8.73
CA ARG A 19 -14.22 -43.95 9.66
C ARG A 19 -14.64 -42.52 9.34
N PRO A 20 -15.93 -42.19 9.21
CA PRO A 20 -16.31 -40.80 9.01
C PRO A 20 -15.78 -40.02 10.21
N VAL A 21 -14.98 -39.01 9.94
CA VAL A 21 -14.58 -38.02 10.94
C VAL A 21 -15.90 -37.50 11.54
N PRO A 22 -16.09 -37.55 12.87
CA PRO A 22 -17.24 -36.94 13.47
C PRO A 22 -17.26 -35.49 13.01
N ARG A 23 -18.29 -35.08 12.28
CA ARG A 23 -18.59 -33.68 12.09
C ARG A 23 -18.81 -33.13 13.48
N SER A 24 -17.83 -32.38 14.00
CA SER A 24 -18.07 -31.58 15.19
C SER A 24 -19.25 -30.68 14.85
N GLY A 25 -20.41 -31.03 15.42
CA GLY A 25 -21.56 -30.17 15.36
C GLY A 25 -21.19 -28.88 16.04
N ASN A 26 -21.25 -27.84 15.33
CA ASN A 26 -21.77 -26.51 15.62
C ASN A 26 -21.45 -25.70 14.41
N ASN A 27 -22.31 -25.78 13.40
CA ASN A 27 -22.37 -24.84 12.29
C ASN A 27 -22.90 -23.46 12.75
N GLU A 28 -22.58 -23.05 13.96
CA GLU A 28 -22.86 -21.69 14.40
C GLU A 28 -21.89 -20.75 13.67
N GLY A 29 -22.37 -20.11 12.61
CA GLY A 29 -21.65 -19.16 11.79
C GLY A 29 -21.50 -19.51 10.31
N GLN A 30 -21.94 -20.70 9.86
CA GLN A 30 -21.93 -21.00 8.43
C GLN A 30 -23.19 -20.40 7.79
N VAL A 31 -23.01 -19.31 7.03
CA VAL A 31 -24.12 -18.69 6.28
C VAL A 31 -24.52 -19.64 5.14
N ASP A 32 -25.75 -20.13 5.13
CA ASP A 32 -26.32 -20.84 3.98
C ASP A 32 -26.75 -19.79 2.93
N TYR A 33 -25.89 -19.54 1.96
CA TYR A 33 -26.16 -18.58 0.89
C TYR A 33 -27.40 -18.89 0.05
N ARG A 34 -27.93 -20.12 0.11
CA ARG A 34 -29.17 -20.52 -0.60
C ARG A 34 -30.42 -20.01 0.12
N THR A 35 -30.32 -19.79 1.41
CA THR A 35 -31.44 -19.33 2.26
C THR A 35 -31.18 -17.93 2.82
N ALA A 36 -30.03 -17.33 2.52
CA ALA A 36 -29.73 -15.97 2.93
C ALA A 36 -30.79 -15.01 2.34
N LYS A 37 -31.47 -14.30 3.21
CA LYS A 37 -32.34 -13.21 2.75
C LYS A 37 -31.49 -12.20 2.00
N PRO A 38 -32.01 -11.59 0.91
CA PRO A 38 -31.33 -10.46 0.28
C PRO A 38 -30.99 -9.44 1.37
N MET A 39 -29.72 -8.98 1.40
CA MET A 39 -29.38 -7.87 2.28
C MET A 39 -30.30 -6.71 1.97
N ASP A 40 -30.92 -6.15 2.99
CA ASP A 40 -31.68 -4.92 2.86
C ASP A 40 -30.70 -3.83 2.40
N GLN A 41 -30.72 -3.58 1.09
CA GLN A 41 -29.91 -2.56 0.45
C GLN A 41 -30.64 -1.23 0.67
N GLY A 42 -30.63 -0.74 1.90
CA GLY A 42 -31.04 0.62 2.16
C GLY A 42 -30.22 1.58 1.31
N PRO A 43 -30.83 2.60 0.69
CA PRO A 43 -30.14 3.52 -0.24
C PRO A 43 -28.94 4.24 0.38
N ASP A 44 -28.83 4.26 1.70
CA ASP A 44 -27.81 5.04 2.43
C ASP A 44 -26.54 4.27 2.77
N ARG A 45 -26.40 3.02 2.30
CA ARG A 45 -25.25 2.15 2.66
C ARG A 45 -24.20 1.96 1.57
N GLN A 46 -24.42 2.54 0.39
CA GLN A 46 -23.46 2.47 -0.71
C GLN A 46 -22.49 3.65 -0.63
N ASN A 47 -21.21 3.38 -0.58
CA ASN A 47 -20.17 4.38 -0.78
C ASN A 47 -19.54 4.20 -2.17
N PRO A 48 -19.90 5.06 -3.16
CA PRO A 48 -19.39 4.97 -4.52
C PRO A 48 -17.95 5.49 -4.66
N TYR A 49 -17.34 5.95 -3.57
CA TYR A 49 -16.02 6.59 -3.61
C TYR A 49 -14.87 5.68 -3.16
N LEU A 50 -15.15 4.39 -2.87
CA LEU A 50 -14.15 3.45 -2.35
C LEU A 50 -13.02 3.10 -3.33
N ASP A 51 -13.17 3.38 -4.61
CA ASP A 51 -12.15 3.21 -5.66
C ASP A 51 -11.64 4.54 -6.23
N ARG A 52 -11.99 5.65 -5.57
CA ARG A 52 -11.62 6.99 -6.02
C ARG A 52 -10.21 7.37 -5.56
N VAL A 53 -9.45 7.97 -6.47
CA VAL A 53 -8.28 8.79 -6.13
C VAL A 53 -8.76 10.22 -5.96
N ALA A 54 -8.42 10.85 -4.85
CA ALA A 54 -8.82 12.23 -4.53
C ALA A 54 -7.59 13.14 -4.45
N THR A 55 -7.75 14.38 -4.92
CA THR A 55 -6.74 15.42 -4.74
C THR A 55 -7.32 16.55 -3.87
N LEU A 56 -6.59 16.88 -2.80
CA LEU A 56 -6.82 18.09 -2.03
C LEU A 56 -5.75 19.13 -2.41
N PRO A 57 -6.14 20.29 -2.95
CA PRO A 57 -5.19 21.29 -3.36
C PRO A 57 -4.63 22.08 -2.16
N ASN A 58 -3.39 22.54 -2.31
CA ASN A 58 -2.77 23.56 -1.47
C ASN A 58 -2.76 23.25 0.04
N LEU A 59 -2.49 21.98 0.43
CA LEU A 59 -2.28 21.67 1.85
C LEU A 59 -1.05 22.39 2.40
N PHE A 60 0.00 22.48 1.60
CA PHE A 60 1.23 23.21 1.91
C PHE A 60 1.48 24.30 0.88
N THR A 61 2.00 25.43 1.33
CA THR A 61 2.52 26.50 0.48
C THR A 61 3.87 26.09 -0.12
N GLU A 62 4.37 26.83 -1.13
CA GLU A 62 5.71 26.63 -1.71
C GLU A 62 6.80 26.77 -0.63
N ASP A 63 6.72 27.77 0.24
CA ASP A 63 7.69 27.97 1.33
C ASP A 63 7.68 26.80 2.31
N GLU A 64 6.49 26.29 2.67
CA GLU A 64 6.37 25.12 3.56
C GLU A 64 6.91 23.86 2.89
N CYS A 65 6.68 23.64 1.60
CA CYS A 65 7.26 22.52 0.85
C CYS A 65 8.79 22.58 0.86
N ASN A 66 9.36 23.74 0.60
CA ASN A 66 10.80 23.96 0.64
C ASN A 66 11.37 23.77 2.05
N GLN A 67 10.68 24.25 3.09
CA GLN A 67 11.05 24.01 4.47
C GLN A 67 11.06 22.52 4.81
N ILE A 68 10.05 21.76 4.40
CA ILE A 68 9.96 20.32 4.65
C ILE A 68 11.13 19.59 3.97
N ILE A 69 11.43 19.89 2.70
CA ILE A 69 12.56 19.30 1.97
C ILE A 69 13.86 19.59 2.71
N ASN A 70 14.12 20.85 3.05
CA ASN A 70 15.35 21.26 3.74
C ASN A 70 15.48 20.58 5.11
N THR A 71 14.41 20.51 5.87
CA THR A 71 14.42 19.84 7.19
C THR A 71 14.67 18.34 7.03
N ALA A 72 14.02 17.70 6.05
CA ALA A 72 14.22 16.27 5.79
C ALA A 72 15.67 15.96 5.42
N LEU A 73 16.29 16.76 4.56
CA LEU A 73 17.66 16.54 4.10
C LEU A 73 18.72 16.77 5.18
N ASN A 74 18.48 17.68 6.13
CA ASN A 74 19.47 18.07 7.13
C ASN A 74 19.27 17.38 8.48
N ASP A 75 18.01 17.09 8.88
CA ASP A 75 17.71 16.73 10.26
C ASP A 75 17.08 15.34 10.43
N TRP A 76 16.50 14.76 9.36
CA TRP A 76 15.81 13.48 9.46
C TRP A 76 16.74 12.30 9.18
N ASP A 77 16.36 11.13 9.68
CA ASP A 77 17.12 9.89 9.45
C ASP A 77 16.95 9.42 8.02
N GLN A 78 18.06 9.36 7.28
CA GLN A 78 18.07 8.85 5.91
C GLN A 78 18.19 7.32 5.91
N ARG A 79 17.37 6.66 5.09
CA ARG A 79 17.42 5.22 4.84
C ARG A 79 17.16 4.93 3.36
N GLU A 80 17.89 3.96 2.81
CA GLU A 80 17.53 3.39 1.51
C GLU A 80 16.29 2.52 1.65
N SER A 81 15.46 2.51 0.61
CA SER A 81 14.26 1.69 0.61
C SER A 81 14.62 0.20 0.49
N MET A 82 13.93 -0.60 1.28
CA MET A 82 14.04 -2.06 1.24
C MET A 82 12.66 -2.64 0.95
N ILE A 83 12.64 -3.82 0.34
CA ILE A 83 11.44 -4.59 0.12
C ILE A 83 11.45 -5.83 1.00
N GLN A 84 10.27 -6.23 1.45
CA GLN A 84 10.08 -7.50 2.14
C GLN A 84 9.62 -8.52 1.11
N ARG A 85 10.35 -9.63 0.97
CA ARG A 85 9.93 -10.77 0.13
C ARG A 85 9.49 -11.93 1.01
N ASP A 86 8.36 -12.52 0.64
CA ASP A 86 7.97 -13.82 1.16
C ASP A 86 8.76 -14.90 0.41
N ARG A 87 9.53 -15.70 1.15
CA ARG A 87 10.20 -16.89 0.61
C ARG A 87 9.61 -18.11 1.31
N ASP A 88 9.00 -18.99 0.54
CA ASP A 88 8.49 -20.30 0.98
C ASP A 88 7.37 -20.27 2.03
N GLY A 89 6.47 -19.26 1.97
CA GLY A 89 5.34 -19.14 2.89
C GLY A 89 5.74 -18.81 4.33
N LYS A 90 7.01 -18.49 4.56
CA LYS A 90 7.49 -17.91 5.80
C LYS A 90 7.65 -16.41 5.59
N ILE A 91 6.90 -15.63 6.36
CA ILE A 91 7.12 -14.18 6.50
C ILE A 91 8.43 -14.01 7.28
N GLU A 92 9.54 -14.38 6.67
CA GLU A 92 10.84 -14.01 7.20
C GLU A 92 11.04 -12.53 6.95
N GLN A 93 11.51 -11.81 7.96
CA GLN A 93 11.82 -10.38 7.89
C GLN A 93 13.10 -10.14 7.06
N ASN A 94 13.19 -10.77 5.90
CA ASN A 94 14.27 -10.55 4.97
C ASN A 94 13.97 -9.30 4.16
N PHE A 95 14.45 -8.17 4.66
CA PHE A 95 14.47 -6.93 3.91
C PHE A 95 15.68 -6.98 2.97
N GLU A 96 15.42 -6.84 1.68
CA GLU A 96 16.47 -6.77 0.67
C GLU A 96 16.33 -5.52 -0.20
N GLU A 97 17.44 -5.02 -0.72
CA GLU A 97 17.47 -3.96 -1.71
C GLU A 97 17.15 -4.57 -3.08
N ASP A 98 16.11 -4.08 -3.75
CA ASP A 98 15.79 -4.42 -5.14
C ASP A 98 15.51 -3.12 -5.91
N LEU A 99 16.56 -2.57 -6.50
CA LEU A 99 16.49 -1.31 -7.25
C LEU A 99 15.66 -1.40 -8.53
N ASP A 100 15.41 -2.62 -9.02
CA ASP A 100 14.57 -2.83 -10.20
C ASP A 100 13.09 -2.86 -9.86
N TYR A 101 12.75 -3.05 -8.58
CA TYR A 101 11.39 -2.96 -8.05
C TYR A 101 11.15 -1.63 -7.32
N ARG A 102 12.04 -1.25 -6.39
CA ARG A 102 11.94 -0.01 -5.60
C ARG A 102 13.32 0.65 -5.47
N ASN A 103 13.44 1.86 -5.97
CA ASN A 103 14.65 2.66 -5.88
C ASN A 103 14.31 4.06 -5.36
N THR A 104 14.32 4.21 -4.04
CA THR A 104 13.99 5.47 -3.36
C THR A 104 14.80 5.61 -2.08
N THR A 105 15.08 6.84 -1.68
CA THR A 105 15.62 7.15 -0.36
C THR A 105 14.51 7.71 0.52
N LEU A 106 14.40 7.24 1.74
CA LEU A 106 13.44 7.70 2.74
C LEU A 106 14.13 8.62 3.75
N PHE A 107 13.47 9.71 4.09
CA PHE A 107 13.83 10.56 5.21
C PHE A 107 12.73 10.46 6.26
N ILE A 108 13.07 9.98 7.45
CA ILE A 108 12.16 9.65 8.53
C ILE A 108 12.35 10.66 9.65
N PRO A 109 11.32 11.40 10.09
CA PRO A 109 11.44 12.36 11.17
C PRO A 109 11.84 11.66 12.47
N LYS A 110 12.83 12.19 13.17
CA LYS A 110 13.33 11.65 14.47
C LYS A 110 12.32 11.76 15.58
N LYS A 111 11.42 12.73 15.48
CA LYS A 111 10.34 12.98 16.44
C LYS A 111 9.12 13.54 15.69
N PRO A 112 7.92 13.41 16.24
CA PRO A 112 6.74 14.05 15.68
C PRO A 112 6.97 15.56 15.56
N ASP A 113 6.50 16.11 14.44
CA ASP A 113 6.43 17.53 14.19
C ASP A 113 4.96 17.94 14.20
N ASP A 114 4.52 18.62 15.25
CA ASP A 114 3.11 18.87 15.53
C ASP A 114 2.41 19.65 14.41
N TRP A 115 3.11 20.62 13.77
CA TRP A 115 2.48 21.40 12.71
C TRP A 115 2.29 20.58 11.43
N LEU A 116 3.31 19.81 11.03
CA LEU A 116 3.27 18.95 9.85
C LEU A 116 2.22 17.84 10.00
N PHE A 117 2.31 17.11 11.12
CA PHE A 117 1.39 16.02 11.43
C PHE A 117 -0.05 16.54 11.61
N GLY A 118 -0.22 17.66 12.29
CA GLY A 118 -1.54 18.28 12.52
C GLY A 118 -2.22 18.66 11.21
N LYS A 119 -1.51 19.28 10.26
CA LYS A 119 -2.05 19.61 8.93
C LYS A 119 -2.47 18.34 8.16
N ILE A 120 -1.61 17.33 8.13
CA ILE A 120 -1.88 16.08 7.41
C ILE A 120 -3.09 15.36 8.01
N VAL A 121 -3.12 15.16 9.33
CA VAL A 121 -4.23 14.48 10.02
C VAL A 121 -5.53 15.26 9.82
N GLY A 122 -5.50 16.58 9.95
CA GLY A 122 -6.67 17.43 9.74
C GLY A 122 -7.24 17.30 8.33
N ALA A 123 -6.39 17.30 7.31
CA ALA A 123 -6.81 17.15 5.92
C ALA A 123 -7.42 15.76 5.65
N ILE A 124 -6.78 14.71 6.16
CA ILE A 124 -7.29 13.33 6.01
C ILE A 124 -8.64 13.17 6.69
N GLN A 125 -8.79 13.65 7.92
CA GLN A 125 -10.06 13.56 8.66
C GLN A 125 -11.17 14.36 7.98
N ALA A 126 -10.87 15.58 7.54
CA ALA A 126 -11.84 16.42 6.85
C ALA A 126 -12.34 15.75 5.55
N PHE A 127 -11.42 15.20 4.75
CA PHE A 127 -11.79 14.48 3.53
C PHE A 127 -12.53 13.18 3.83
N ASN A 128 -11.98 12.31 4.67
CA ASN A 128 -12.55 11.00 4.97
C ASN A 128 -13.99 11.08 5.50
N ASN A 129 -14.29 12.11 6.30
CA ASN A 129 -15.61 12.34 6.89
C ASN A 129 -16.53 13.20 6.03
N SER A 130 -16.07 13.65 4.86
CA SER A 130 -16.90 14.42 3.93
C SER A 130 -17.91 13.52 3.20
N LYS A 131 -18.90 14.13 2.55
CA LYS A 131 -19.90 13.41 1.74
C LYS A 131 -19.29 12.57 0.61
N GLU A 132 -18.16 13.01 0.09
CA GLU A 132 -17.42 12.33 -1.00
C GLU A 132 -16.18 11.60 -0.50
N GLY A 133 -16.02 11.46 0.80
CA GLY A 133 -14.92 10.79 1.45
C GLY A 133 -15.09 9.27 1.51
N TYR A 134 -14.05 8.60 1.95
CA TYR A 134 -14.06 7.13 2.04
C TYR A 134 -14.91 6.62 3.21
N GLY A 135 -15.12 7.41 4.27
CA GLY A 135 -15.86 6.98 5.46
C GLY A 135 -15.20 5.82 6.21
N PHE A 136 -13.88 5.66 6.08
CA PHE A 136 -13.16 4.64 6.83
C PHE A 136 -13.09 4.99 8.32
N ASP A 137 -13.14 3.96 9.16
CA ASP A 137 -12.84 4.10 10.58
C ASP A 137 -11.32 4.21 10.75
N VAL A 138 -10.83 5.46 10.91
CA VAL A 138 -9.40 5.78 11.04
C VAL A 138 -9.11 6.37 12.41
N HIS A 139 -8.00 5.93 13.01
CA HIS A 139 -7.59 6.32 14.37
C HIS A 139 -6.44 7.34 14.37
N GLY A 140 -5.78 7.54 13.23
CA GLY A 140 -4.65 8.45 13.08
C GLY A 140 -3.48 7.84 12.31
N LEU A 141 -2.26 8.30 12.60
CA LEU A 141 -1.03 7.85 11.96
C LEU A 141 -0.26 6.95 12.93
N ALA A 142 -0.18 5.63 12.65
CA ALA A 142 0.65 4.70 13.43
C ALA A 142 2.11 4.68 12.93
N GLU A 143 2.36 5.25 11.74
CA GLU A 143 3.68 5.44 11.14
C GLU A 143 3.89 6.92 10.87
N PRO A 144 5.10 7.46 11.08
CA PRO A 144 5.38 8.84 10.75
C PRO A 144 5.29 9.07 9.22
N PRO A 145 4.83 10.25 8.76
CA PRO A 145 4.99 10.64 7.37
C PRO A 145 6.47 10.68 7.00
N ASN A 146 6.82 10.12 5.86
CA ASN A 146 8.20 10.10 5.36
C ASN A 146 8.33 10.98 4.13
N VAL A 147 9.44 11.72 4.01
CA VAL A 147 9.81 12.31 2.72
C VAL A 147 10.53 11.24 1.91
N MET A 148 10.03 10.98 0.71
CA MET A 148 10.64 10.07 -0.26
C MET A 148 11.33 10.89 -1.35
N ARG A 149 12.59 10.54 -1.64
CA ARG A 149 13.39 11.09 -2.73
C ARG A 149 13.52 10.06 -3.85
N TYR A 150 13.15 10.45 -5.05
CA TYR A 150 13.34 9.69 -6.27
C TYR A 150 14.28 10.50 -7.16
N GLN A 151 15.37 9.89 -7.66
CA GLN A 151 16.39 10.54 -8.44
C GLN A 151 16.47 9.96 -9.85
N ALA A 152 16.69 10.81 -10.84
CA ALA A 152 16.96 10.36 -12.20
C ALA A 152 18.34 9.69 -12.30
N PRO A 153 18.60 8.88 -13.35
CA PRO A 153 19.85 8.12 -13.48
C PRO A 153 21.12 8.96 -13.43
N ASP A 154 21.06 10.19 -13.96
CA ASP A 154 22.19 11.13 -14.04
C ASP A 154 22.57 11.75 -12.68
N VAL A 155 21.62 11.76 -11.71
CA VAL A 155 21.85 12.26 -10.35
C VAL A 155 21.87 11.17 -9.29
N HIS A 156 21.41 9.96 -9.62
CA HIS A 156 21.39 8.85 -8.67
C HIS A 156 22.78 8.19 -8.57
N PRO A 157 23.33 7.96 -7.36
CA PRO A 157 24.69 7.42 -7.19
C PRO A 157 24.97 6.08 -7.89
N LYS A 158 23.93 5.26 -8.06
CA LYS A 158 24.01 3.95 -8.72
C LYS A 158 23.63 4.01 -10.22
N GLY A 159 23.36 5.19 -10.78
CA GLY A 159 22.98 5.37 -12.19
C GLY A 159 21.65 4.72 -12.59
N LYS A 160 20.80 4.38 -11.62
CA LYS A 160 19.49 3.77 -11.85
C LYS A 160 18.36 4.78 -11.57
N PRO A 161 17.25 4.75 -12.35
CA PRO A 161 16.14 5.66 -12.11
C PRO A 161 15.43 5.33 -10.79
N GLY A 162 15.11 6.37 -10.02
CA GLY A 162 14.21 6.29 -8.89
C GLY A 162 12.82 5.86 -9.36
N LYS A 163 12.22 4.88 -8.72
CA LYS A 163 10.90 4.33 -9.05
C LYS A 163 10.34 3.49 -7.90
N TYR A 164 9.06 3.14 -8.00
CA TYR A 164 8.46 2.09 -7.19
C TYR A 164 7.42 1.37 -8.02
N ASP A 165 7.63 0.08 -8.27
CA ASP A 165 6.77 -0.69 -9.16
C ASP A 165 5.40 -1.01 -8.52
N TRP A 166 4.53 -1.66 -9.27
CA TRP A 166 3.15 -1.95 -8.88
C TRP A 166 3.07 -2.66 -7.53
N HIS A 167 2.35 -2.06 -6.59
CA HIS A 167 2.15 -2.57 -5.23
C HIS A 167 0.86 -2.06 -4.61
N MET A 168 0.48 -2.64 -3.48
CA MET A 168 -0.51 -2.13 -2.55
C MET A 168 0.20 -1.75 -1.25
N ASP A 169 -0.33 -0.78 -0.55
CA ASP A 169 0.22 -0.35 0.74
C ASP A 169 -0.28 -1.19 1.91
N VAL A 170 -1.47 -1.81 1.77
CA VAL A 170 -1.97 -2.78 2.75
C VAL A 170 -1.24 -4.10 2.56
N GLY A 171 -0.84 -4.73 3.65
CA GLY A 171 -0.10 -5.99 3.61
C GLY A 171 -0.19 -6.77 4.92
N PRO A 172 0.42 -7.95 4.97
CA PRO A 172 0.51 -8.73 6.20
C PRO A 172 1.37 -8.03 7.24
N GLY A 173 1.09 -8.30 8.49
CA GLY A 173 1.82 -7.73 9.62
C GLY A 173 1.01 -6.73 10.42
N PRO A 174 1.48 -6.39 11.63
CA PRO A 174 0.66 -5.66 12.61
C PRO A 174 0.36 -4.22 12.17
N VAL A 175 1.26 -3.55 11.47
CA VAL A 175 1.07 -2.15 11.05
C VAL A 175 0.54 -2.06 9.62
N PRO A 176 1.12 -2.72 8.60
CA PRO A 176 0.60 -2.63 7.22
C PRO A 176 -0.85 -3.11 7.06
N SER A 177 -1.32 -4.08 7.88
CA SER A 177 -2.71 -4.54 7.84
C SER A 177 -3.73 -3.50 8.31
N MET A 178 -3.28 -2.49 9.04
CA MET A 178 -4.12 -1.39 9.56
C MET A 178 -4.21 -0.19 8.62
N ARG A 179 -3.40 -0.11 7.56
CA ARG A 179 -3.42 1.02 6.63
C ARG A 179 -4.75 1.08 5.89
N LYS A 180 -5.41 2.25 5.90
CA LYS A 180 -6.71 2.50 5.27
C LYS A 180 -6.63 3.51 4.14
N ILE A 181 -5.97 4.63 4.39
CA ILE A 181 -5.80 5.71 3.43
C ILE A 181 -4.32 5.93 3.24
N SER A 182 -3.86 5.82 2.00
CA SER A 182 -2.54 6.23 1.57
C SER A 182 -2.60 7.65 1.05
N TYR A 183 -1.53 8.40 1.26
CA TYR A 183 -1.42 9.74 0.70
C TYR A 183 -0.01 10.03 0.20
N SER A 184 0.05 10.84 -0.86
CA SER A 184 1.28 11.40 -1.41
C SER A 184 1.13 12.92 -1.54
N ILE A 185 2.02 13.68 -0.92
CA ILE A 185 2.03 15.15 -0.97
C ILE A 185 3.19 15.58 -1.85
N LEU A 186 2.89 16.36 -2.89
CA LEU A 186 3.84 16.78 -3.89
C LEU A 186 4.64 17.98 -3.39
N LEU A 187 5.96 17.84 -3.21
CA LEU A 187 6.77 18.90 -2.63
C LEU A 187 7.47 19.78 -3.67
N ASN A 188 7.83 19.25 -4.84
CA ASN A 188 8.53 20.02 -5.87
C ASN A 188 8.12 19.65 -7.31
N PRO A 189 6.82 19.53 -7.63
CA PRO A 189 6.39 19.28 -8.99
C PRO A 189 6.82 20.44 -9.91
N GLY A 190 7.10 20.13 -11.18
CA GLY A 190 7.64 21.10 -12.15
C GLY A 190 9.16 21.18 -12.19
N GLU A 191 9.88 20.55 -11.24
CA GLU A 191 11.35 20.53 -11.18
C GLU A 191 11.97 19.22 -11.68
N TYR A 192 11.12 18.24 -12.10
CA TYR A 192 11.55 16.92 -12.53
C TYR A 192 10.67 16.39 -13.67
N GLU A 193 11.16 15.35 -14.34
CA GLU A 193 10.43 14.60 -15.37
C GLU A 193 10.38 13.11 -14.99
N GLY A 194 9.25 12.44 -15.27
CA GLY A 194 8.95 11.09 -14.79
C GLY A 194 8.52 11.09 -13.32
N GLY A 195 8.61 9.97 -12.64
CA GLY A 195 8.23 9.85 -11.22
C GLY A 195 6.72 10.04 -10.98
N GLU A 196 5.90 9.73 -11.97
CA GLU A 196 4.46 9.93 -11.92
C GLU A 196 3.77 8.81 -11.15
N LEU A 197 2.79 9.18 -10.34
CA LEU A 197 1.94 8.24 -9.62
C LEU A 197 0.86 7.72 -10.57
N CYS A 198 0.82 6.40 -10.76
CA CYS A 198 -0.17 5.70 -11.58
C CYS A 198 -1.00 4.77 -10.71
N PHE A 199 -2.27 4.60 -11.07
CA PHE A 199 -3.19 3.68 -10.40
C PHE A 199 -3.72 2.65 -11.37
N HIS A 200 -3.96 1.44 -10.91
CA HIS A 200 -4.62 0.41 -11.68
C HIS A 200 -6.13 0.49 -11.43
N ILE A 201 -6.84 1.25 -12.27
CA ILE A 201 -8.29 1.46 -12.18
C ILE A 201 -8.95 0.80 -13.39
N GLY A 202 -9.53 -0.37 -13.19
CA GLY A 202 -10.05 -1.16 -14.30
C GLY A 202 -8.95 -1.55 -15.28
N ARG A 203 -9.00 -1.02 -16.51
CA ARG A 203 -7.95 -1.22 -17.54
C ARG A 203 -7.00 -0.04 -17.67
N ASN A 204 -7.27 1.05 -16.94
CA ASN A 204 -6.44 2.25 -17.00
C ASN A 204 -5.27 2.13 -16.03
N THR A 205 -4.07 2.38 -16.53
CA THR A 205 -2.80 2.40 -15.79
C THR A 205 -1.99 3.66 -16.09
N ASP A 206 -2.62 4.66 -16.70
CA ASP A 206 -1.99 5.93 -17.05
C ASP A 206 -1.61 6.73 -15.79
N PRO A 207 -0.66 7.68 -15.92
CA PRO A 207 -0.37 8.61 -14.86
C PRO A 207 -1.60 9.37 -14.37
N TYR A 208 -1.75 9.49 -13.06
CA TYR A 208 -2.81 10.31 -12.47
C TYR A 208 -2.61 11.76 -12.87
N PRO A 209 -3.65 12.44 -13.39
CA PRO A 209 -3.48 13.75 -14.00
C PRO A 209 -3.09 14.85 -13.00
N GLY A 210 -2.43 15.88 -13.50
CA GLY A 210 -2.20 17.13 -12.77
C GLY A 210 -1.15 17.08 -11.66
N GLN A 211 -0.28 16.06 -11.62
CA GLN A 211 0.68 15.91 -10.53
C GLN A 211 2.10 16.42 -10.84
N THR A 212 2.38 16.75 -12.07
CA THR A 212 3.74 17.13 -12.49
C THR A 212 3.91 18.63 -12.77
N SER A 213 2.82 19.38 -12.81
CA SER A 213 2.89 20.83 -12.98
C SER A 213 3.22 21.55 -11.68
N LYS A 214 3.84 22.73 -11.78
CA LYS A 214 4.19 23.53 -10.59
C LYS A 214 2.97 23.90 -9.73
N GLU A 215 1.81 24.05 -10.34
CA GLU A 215 0.54 24.35 -9.66
C GLU A 215 0.08 23.21 -8.74
N ALA A 216 0.63 22.03 -8.88
CA ALA A 216 0.35 20.90 -8.00
C ALA A 216 1.19 20.89 -6.71
N MET A 217 2.10 21.86 -6.52
CA MET A 217 2.93 21.93 -5.32
C MET A 217 2.06 22.05 -4.06
N GLY A 218 2.37 21.23 -3.06
CA GLY A 218 1.61 21.18 -1.81
C GLY A 218 0.27 20.45 -1.90
N ASN A 219 -0.12 19.94 -3.07
CA ASN A 219 -1.33 19.12 -3.22
C ASN A 219 -1.14 17.75 -2.59
N VAL A 220 -2.22 17.23 -2.03
CA VAL A 220 -2.28 15.87 -1.49
C VAL A 220 -3.09 14.99 -2.44
N VAL A 221 -2.47 13.90 -2.89
CA VAL A 221 -3.18 12.81 -3.58
C VAL A 221 -3.48 11.74 -2.55
N MET A 222 -4.76 11.40 -2.34
CA MET A 222 -5.21 10.38 -1.40
C MET A 222 -5.92 9.26 -2.13
N PHE A 223 -5.74 8.03 -1.63
CA PHE A 223 -6.35 6.84 -2.18
C PHE A 223 -6.45 5.73 -1.12
N PRO A 224 -7.40 4.78 -1.26
CA PRO A 224 -7.46 3.61 -0.39
C PRO A 224 -6.18 2.79 -0.44
N SER A 225 -5.65 2.36 0.70
CA SER A 225 -4.35 1.66 0.78
C SER A 225 -4.33 0.30 0.06
N TYR A 226 -5.49 -0.26 -0.27
CA TYR A 226 -5.62 -1.48 -1.08
C TYR A 226 -5.57 -1.21 -2.60
N MET A 227 -5.53 0.04 -3.03
CA MET A 227 -5.46 0.37 -4.45
C MET A 227 -4.06 0.09 -4.99
N VAL A 228 -4.00 -0.69 -6.07
CA VAL A 228 -2.72 -1.00 -6.74
C VAL A 228 -2.21 0.25 -7.45
N HIS A 229 -0.99 0.63 -7.14
CA HIS A 229 -0.36 1.84 -7.67
C HIS A 229 1.14 1.67 -7.86
N ARG A 230 1.74 2.61 -8.59
CA ARG A 230 3.19 2.67 -8.81
C ARG A 230 3.67 4.11 -8.93
N VAL A 231 4.98 4.32 -8.80
CA VAL A 231 5.68 5.54 -9.23
C VAL A 231 6.55 5.17 -10.44
N THR A 232 6.32 5.83 -11.58
CA THR A 232 7.07 5.59 -12.82
C THR A 232 8.55 5.92 -12.63
N PRO A 233 9.46 5.38 -13.48
CA PRO A 233 10.86 5.74 -13.44
C PRO A 233 11.08 7.24 -13.65
N MET A 234 12.00 7.80 -12.87
CA MET A 234 12.49 9.17 -13.07
C MET A 234 13.24 9.29 -14.38
N VAL A 235 13.00 10.38 -15.11
CA VAL A 235 13.67 10.70 -16.36
C VAL A 235 14.71 11.82 -16.16
N LYS A 236 14.37 12.85 -15.37
CA LYS A 236 15.23 14.00 -15.11
C LYS A 236 15.01 14.57 -13.72
N GLY A 237 16.06 15.03 -13.08
CA GLY A 237 16.03 15.74 -11.82
C GLY A 237 15.73 14.85 -10.61
N THR A 238 15.15 15.46 -9.56
CA THR A 238 14.86 14.80 -8.29
C THR A 238 13.45 15.16 -7.84
N ARG A 239 12.64 14.14 -7.56
CA ARG A 239 11.29 14.28 -7.00
C ARG A 239 11.32 14.06 -5.50
N TYR A 240 10.68 14.98 -4.77
CA TYR A 240 10.39 14.84 -3.35
C TYR A 240 8.88 14.77 -3.12
N ALA A 241 8.46 13.83 -2.28
CA ALA A 241 7.07 13.73 -1.86
C ALA A 241 6.98 13.26 -0.41
N ILE A 242 6.03 13.79 0.36
CA ILE A 242 5.66 13.14 1.63
C ILE A 242 4.76 11.96 1.30
N VAL A 243 5.05 10.81 1.89
CA VAL A 243 4.22 9.61 1.79
C VAL A 243 3.90 9.09 3.19
N GLY A 244 2.69 8.66 3.38
CA GLY A 244 2.26 8.09 4.65
C GLY A 244 0.86 7.48 4.58
N TRP A 245 0.39 7.01 5.73
CA TRP A 245 -0.83 6.23 5.84
C TRP A 245 -1.65 6.64 7.05
N ALA A 246 -2.97 6.73 6.86
CA ALA A 246 -3.89 6.75 7.98
C ALA A 246 -4.32 5.31 8.32
N HIS A 247 -4.37 5.02 9.60
CA HIS A 247 -4.57 3.68 10.13
C HIS A 247 -5.92 3.56 10.82
N GLY A 248 -6.50 2.38 10.72
CA GLY A 248 -7.71 1.94 11.42
C GLY A 248 -7.61 0.46 11.76
N ASN A 249 -8.69 -0.15 12.23
CA ASN A 249 -8.69 -1.58 12.52
C ASN A 249 -8.34 -2.41 11.28
N SER A 250 -7.59 -3.49 11.43
CA SER A 250 -7.29 -4.41 10.33
C SER A 250 -8.57 -4.89 9.65
N PHE A 251 -8.50 -5.17 8.35
CA PHE A 251 -9.59 -5.85 7.64
C PHE A 251 -9.77 -7.25 8.23
N ARG A 252 -11.04 -7.66 8.43
CA ARG A 252 -11.43 -8.96 8.99
C ARG A 252 -12.29 -9.72 8.00
#